data_f400204ac633b2ae26faba30150190f5
#
_entry.id   f400204ac633b2ae26faba30150190f5
#
_cell.length_a   1.000
_cell.length_b   1.000
_cell.length_c   1.000
_cell.angle_alpha   90.00
_cell.angle_beta   90.00
_cell.angle_gamma   90.00
#
_symmetry.space_group_name_H-M   'P 1'
#
loop_
_entity.id
_entity.type
_entity.pdbx_description
1 polymer ?
#
loop_
_entity_poly.entity_id
_entity_poly.type
_entity_poly.pdbx_seq_one_letter_code
_entity_poly.pdbx_strand_id
1 'polypeptide(L)'
;EIHWRDWSSDVCSSDLVARSRQIAVLLSTHDLELALRYADDLWLVCPDGLLRVGAPEDLVLSGEFAAAFQRDGLSFDLDRGTLHVEEDSIGKVSVEADGLVGRWLGHAVRRAGFDLAQDSHLRVTSTGTGFRMTCAGRQPVDVGTVQALVELLRRDTPCA
;
A
#
# COMPACT_ATOMS: atom_id res chain seq x y z
N GLU A 1 -33.74 14.86 1.17
CA GLU A 1 -32.62 15.72 1.60
C GLU A 1 -31.37 14.87 1.72
N ILE A 2 -30.41 15.10 0.83
CA ILE A 2 -29.12 14.39 0.83
C ILE A 2 -28.24 15.12 1.84
N HIS A 3 -27.97 14.47 2.97
CA HIS A 3 -27.10 14.98 4.01
C HIS A 3 -25.66 14.51 3.73
N TRP A 4 -24.78 15.40 3.32
CA TRP A 4 -23.35 15.14 3.19
C TRP A 4 -22.72 15.17 4.58
N ARG A 5 -22.32 14.02 5.10
CA ARG A 5 -21.47 13.89 6.28
C ARG A 5 -20.14 13.26 5.92
N ASP A 6 -19.11 13.63 6.65
CA ASP A 6 -17.74 13.14 6.52
C ASP A 6 -17.72 11.60 6.69
N TRP A 7 -17.38 10.87 5.64
CA TRP A 7 -17.64 9.43 5.45
C TRP A 7 -16.52 8.51 5.96
N SER A 8 -15.44 9.05 6.52
CA SER A 8 -14.25 8.25 6.87
C SER A 8 -14.43 7.30 8.06
N SER A 9 -15.49 7.46 8.85
CA SER A 9 -15.76 6.61 10.04
C SER A 9 -17.07 5.81 9.99
N ASP A 10 -17.92 6.00 8.97
CA ASP A 10 -19.32 5.53 9.01
C ASP A 10 -19.65 4.33 8.11
N VAL A 11 -18.68 3.74 7.39
CA VAL A 11 -18.99 2.63 6.46
C VAL A 11 -19.47 1.39 7.21
N CYS A 12 -18.88 1.09 8.38
CA CYS A 12 -19.39 0.00 9.23
C CYS A 12 -20.79 0.30 9.78
N SER A 13 -21.12 1.57 9.97
CA SER A 13 -22.46 2.00 10.41
C SER A 13 -23.50 1.92 9.30
N SER A 14 -23.11 2.21 8.05
CA SER A 14 -24.03 2.15 6.90
C SER A 14 -24.46 0.73 6.56
N ASP A 15 -23.57 -0.26 6.65
CA ASP A 15 -23.89 -1.67 6.43
C ASP A 15 -24.88 -2.19 7.49
N LEU A 16 -24.65 -1.86 8.77
CA LEU A 16 -25.57 -2.20 9.84
C LEU A 16 -26.95 -1.55 9.67
N VAL A 17 -26.98 -0.30 9.22
CA VAL A 17 -28.24 0.42 8.95
C VAL A 17 -28.94 -0.16 7.73
N ALA A 18 -28.22 -0.47 6.66
CA ALA A 18 -28.77 -1.08 5.45
C ALA A 18 -29.47 -2.40 5.79
N ARG A 19 -28.79 -3.29 6.49
CA ARG A 19 -29.31 -4.60 6.90
C ARG A 19 -30.48 -4.48 7.88
N SER A 20 -30.38 -3.59 8.89
CA SER A 20 -31.42 -3.45 9.91
C SER A 20 -32.70 -2.80 9.38
N ARG A 21 -32.61 -1.95 8.37
CA ARG A 21 -33.74 -1.22 7.77
C ARG A 21 -34.18 -1.74 6.42
N GLN A 22 -33.49 -2.75 5.87
CA GLN A 22 -33.75 -3.30 4.54
C GLN A 22 -33.74 -2.22 3.44
N ILE A 23 -32.75 -1.34 3.47
CA ILE A 23 -32.55 -0.29 2.47
C ILE A 23 -31.27 -0.57 1.67
N ALA A 24 -31.28 -0.17 0.40
CA ALA A 24 -30.05 -0.15 -0.40
C ALA A 24 -29.25 1.11 -0.12
N VAL A 25 -27.94 0.98 -0.02
CA VAL A 25 -26.99 2.10 0.12
C VAL A 25 -26.11 2.13 -1.10
N LEU A 26 -26.11 3.25 -1.83
CA LEU A 26 -25.19 3.52 -2.93
C LEU A 26 -24.08 4.45 -2.42
N LEU A 27 -22.83 3.99 -2.50
CA LEU A 27 -21.67 4.72 -2.08
C LEU A 27 -20.72 4.96 -3.26
N SER A 28 -20.33 6.22 -3.48
CA SER A 28 -19.22 6.55 -4.39
C SER A 28 -17.94 6.72 -3.57
N THR A 29 -16.92 5.95 -3.88
CA THR A 29 -15.65 5.98 -3.15
C THR A 29 -14.48 5.80 -4.11
N HIS A 30 -13.31 6.29 -3.70
CA HIS A 30 -12.01 5.99 -4.31
C HIS A 30 -11.17 5.03 -3.44
N ASP A 31 -11.70 4.62 -2.30
CA ASP A 31 -11.10 3.62 -1.44
C ASP A 31 -11.47 2.22 -1.94
N LEU A 32 -10.56 1.64 -2.72
CA LEU A 32 -10.77 0.35 -3.38
C LEU A 32 -10.79 -0.81 -2.38
N GLU A 33 -9.96 -0.74 -1.33
CA GLU A 33 -9.92 -1.78 -0.30
C GLU A 33 -11.26 -1.84 0.44
N LEU A 34 -11.82 -0.67 0.76
CA LEU A 34 -13.12 -0.57 1.39
C LEU A 34 -14.23 -1.09 0.48
N ALA A 35 -14.21 -0.72 -0.82
CA ALA A 35 -15.17 -1.18 -1.80
C ALA A 35 -15.14 -2.70 -1.95
N LEU A 36 -13.95 -3.30 -2.12
CA LEU A 36 -13.79 -4.76 -2.25
C LEU A 36 -14.19 -5.53 -1.00
N ARG A 37 -14.09 -4.93 0.18
CA ARG A 37 -14.35 -5.60 1.46
C ARG A 37 -15.82 -5.57 1.88
N TYR A 38 -16.55 -4.51 1.52
CA TYR A 38 -17.88 -4.26 2.10
C TYR A 38 -19.02 -4.12 1.10
N ALA A 39 -18.75 -3.98 -0.19
CA ALA A 39 -19.83 -3.90 -1.17
C ALA A 39 -20.40 -5.29 -1.51
N ASP A 40 -21.72 -5.39 -1.63
CA ASP A 40 -22.37 -6.55 -2.21
C ASP A 40 -22.22 -6.55 -3.73
N ASP A 41 -22.34 -5.37 -4.37
CA ASP A 41 -22.13 -5.16 -5.79
C ASP A 41 -21.25 -3.92 -6.02
N LEU A 42 -20.35 -3.99 -7.00
CA LEU A 42 -19.53 -2.87 -7.47
C LEU A 42 -20.03 -2.35 -8.82
N TRP A 43 -20.04 -1.03 -8.93
CA TRP A 43 -20.22 -0.32 -10.20
C TRP A 43 -18.90 0.34 -10.57
N LEU A 44 -18.13 -0.37 -11.38
CA LEU A 44 -16.78 0.03 -11.76
C LEU A 44 -16.81 0.87 -13.04
N VAL A 45 -16.47 2.15 -12.93
CA VAL A 45 -16.34 3.04 -14.09
C VAL A 45 -14.94 2.86 -14.68
N CYS A 46 -14.87 2.26 -15.87
CA CYS A 46 -13.62 1.94 -16.52
C CYS A 46 -13.09 3.10 -17.39
N PRO A 47 -11.77 3.14 -17.66
CA PRO A 47 -11.17 4.17 -18.53
C PRO A 47 -11.72 4.19 -19.96
N ASP A 48 -12.26 3.07 -20.44
CA ASP A 48 -12.93 2.94 -21.75
C ASP A 48 -14.33 3.57 -21.78
N GLY A 49 -14.80 4.12 -20.65
CA GLY A 49 -16.13 4.71 -20.49
C GLY A 49 -17.24 3.69 -20.24
N LEU A 50 -16.90 2.39 -20.15
CA LEU A 50 -17.88 1.36 -19.86
C LEU A 50 -18.05 1.19 -18.35
N LEU A 51 -19.27 0.82 -17.97
CA LEU A 51 -19.61 0.44 -16.60
C LEU A 51 -19.59 -1.08 -16.48
N ARG A 52 -18.75 -1.59 -15.58
CA ARG A 52 -18.74 -3.01 -15.19
C ARG A 52 -19.49 -3.13 -13.88
N VAL A 53 -20.38 -4.12 -13.80
CA VAL A 53 -21.23 -4.31 -12.62
C VAL A 53 -21.17 -5.78 -12.21
N GLY A 54 -20.94 -6.03 -10.92
CA GLY A 54 -20.93 -7.38 -10.37
C GLY A 54 -20.42 -7.44 -8.94
N ALA A 55 -20.43 -8.63 -8.37
CA ALA A 55 -19.82 -8.88 -7.09
C ALA A 55 -18.30 -8.56 -7.14
N PRO A 56 -17.70 -8.01 -6.07
CA PRO A 56 -16.28 -7.69 -6.03
C PRO A 56 -15.40 -8.86 -6.47
N GLU A 57 -15.69 -10.05 -5.97
CA GLU A 57 -14.93 -11.27 -6.26
C GLU A 57 -14.97 -11.64 -7.76
N ASP A 58 -16.12 -11.52 -8.39
CA ASP A 58 -16.30 -11.84 -9.81
C ASP A 58 -15.52 -10.87 -10.69
N LEU A 59 -15.55 -9.56 -10.37
CA LEU A 59 -14.79 -8.52 -11.08
C LEU A 59 -13.28 -8.69 -10.91
N VAL A 60 -12.83 -9.14 -9.73
CA VAL A 60 -11.42 -9.43 -9.47
C VAL A 60 -10.99 -10.70 -10.22
N LEU A 61 -11.75 -11.80 -10.12
CA LEU A 61 -11.42 -13.08 -10.73
C LEU A 61 -11.49 -13.05 -12.26
N SER A 62 -12.38 -12.24 -12.84
CA SER A 62 -12.44 -12.03 -14.28
C SER A 62 -11.29 -11.15 -14.82
N GLY A 63 -10.56 -10.47 -13.94
CA GLY A 63 -9.50 -9.51 -14.30
C GLY A 63 -10.02 -8.13 -14.69
N GLU A 64 -11.34 -7.91 -14.74
CA GLU A 64 -11.94 -6.62 -15.10
C GLU A 64 -11.58 -5.52 -14.11
N PHE A 65 -11.50 -5.89 -12.82
CA PHE A 65 -11.07 -4.95 -11.78
C PHE A 65 -9.62 -4.50 -11.99
N ALA A 66 -8.69 -5.43 -12.20
CA ALA A 66 -7.30 -5.12 -12.48
C ALA A 66 -7.16 -4.26 -13.75
N ALA A 67 -7.87 -4.63 -14.83
CA ALA A 67 -7.83 -3.90 -16.09
C ALA A 67 -8.33 -2.45 -15.97
N ALA A 68 -9.31 -2.18 -15.10
CA ALA A 68 -9.83 -0.84 -14.88
C ALA A 68 -8.81 0.11 -14.23
N PHE A 69 -7.92 -0.44 -13.42
CA PHE A 69 -6.89 0.32 -12.69
C PHE A 69 -5.48 0.15 -13.26
N GLN A 70 -5.32 -0.72 -14.26
CA GLN A 70 -4.03 -0.90 -14.94
C GLN A 70 -3.70 0.35 -15.76
N ARG A 71 -2.75 1.13 -15.27
CA ARG A 71 -2.13 2.26 -15.95
C ARG A 71 -0.63 2.11 -15.86
N ASP A 72 0.10 2.84 -16.69
CA ASP A 72 1.56 2.86 -16.62
C ASP A 72 2.03 3.13 -15.19
N GLY A 73 2.74 2.19 -14.61
CA GLY A 73 3.27 2.26 -13.25
C GLY A 73 2.28 1.90 -12.12
N LEU A 74 1.08 1.37 -12.44
CA LEU A 74 0.13 0.86 -11.44
C LEU A 74 -0.16 -0.62 -11.68
N SER A 75 0.02 -1.46 -10.67
CA SER A 75 -0.36 -2.87 -10.68
C SER A 75 -1.29 -3.20 -9.51
N PHE A 76 -2.23 -4.11 -9.74
CA PHE A 76 -3.14 -4.59 -8.72
C PHE A 76 -2.67 -5.95 -8.20
N ASP A 77 -2.36 -6.03 -6.90
CA ASP A 77 -2.02 -7.28 -6.21
C ASP A 77 -3.32 -8.05 -5.93
N LEU A 78 -3.57 -9.10 -6.71
CA LEU A 78 -4.75 -9.95 -6.60
C LEU A 78 -4.82 -10.68 -5.26
N ASP A 79 -3.68 -11.06 -4.66
CA ASP A 79 -3.65 -11.81 -3.40
C ASP A 79 -4.01 -10.93 -2.20
N ARG A 80 -3.66 -9.65 -2.28
CA ARG A 80 -3.87 -8.69 -1.19
C ARG A 80 -5.03 -7.74 -1.43
N GLY A 81 -5.54 -7.66 -2.66
CA GLY A 81 -6.60 -6.71 -3.03
C GLY A 81 -6.13 -5.24 -2.96
N THR A 82 -4.84 -4.98 -3.19
CA THR A 82 -4.25 -3.64 -3.06
C THR A 82 -3.60 -3.16 -4.35
N LEU A 83 -3.65 -1.84 -4.59
CA LEU A 83 -2.91 -1.21 -5.68
C LEU A 83 -1.46 -0.96 -5.26
N HIS A 84 -0.54 -1.32 -6.13
CA HIS A 84 0.86 -0.99 -6.02
C HIS A 84 1.26 -0.01 -7.12
N VAL A 85 2.00 1.01 -6.75
CA VAL A 85 2.70 1.87 -7.70
C VAL A 85 4.01 1.18 -8.02
N GLU A 86 4.23 0.84 -9.28
CA GLU A 86 5.53 0.38 -9.78
C GLU A 86 6.42 1.62 -9.92
N GLU A 87 7.04 2.05 -8.84
CA GLU A 87 8.10 3.05 -8.91
C GLU A 87 9.41 2.34 -9.25
N ASP A 88 10.18 2.91 -10.18
CA ASP A 88 11.54 2.43 -10.44
C ASP A 88 12.33 2.44 -9.14
N SER A 89 12.76 1.25 -8.71
CA SER A 89 13.53 1.12 -7.48
C SER A 89 14.89 1.78 -7.62
N ILE A 90 15.22 2.65 -6.67
CA ILE A 90 16.53 3.31 -6.62
C ILE A 90 17.64 2.29 -6.31
N GLY A 91 17.30 1.19 -5.65
CA GLY A 91 18.22 0.14 -5.26
C GLY A 91 17.60 -0.86 -4.29
N LYS A 92 18.41 -1.79 -3.78
CA LYS A 92 17.98 -2.84 -2.87
C LYS A 92 18.55 -2.63 -1.47
N VAL A 93 17.74 -2.88 -0.44
CA VAL A 93 18.12 -2.78 0.97
C VAL A 93 17.73 -4.07 1.68
N SER A 94 18.66 -4.63 2.46
CA SER A 94 18.37 -5.73 3.38
C SER A 94 17.97 -5.14 4.74
N VAL A 95 16.84 -5.58 5.29
CA VAL A 95 16.35 -5.13 6.61
C VAL A 95 16.44 -6.32 7.58
N GLU A 96 17.27 -6.18 8.60
CA GLU A 96 17.43 -7.14 9.69
C GLU A 96 16.81 -6.58 10.97
N ALA A 97 15.52 -6.77 11.08
CA ALA A 97 14.75 -6.43 12.27
C ALA A 97 13.49 -7.29 12.33
N ASP A 98 13.13 -7.75 13.51
CA ASP A 98 12.01 -8.65 13.72
C ASP A 98 10.73 -7.92 14.12
N GLY A 99 9.61 -8.62 13.95
CA GLY A 99 8.31 -8.24 14.44
C GLY A 99 7.80 -6.90 13.89
N LEU A 100 7.27 -6.06 14.78
CA LEU A 100 6.67 -4.77 14.41
C LEU A 100 7.70 -3.80 13.83
N VAL A 101 8.89 -3.78 14.39
CA VAL A 101 9.98 -2.88 13.95
C VAL A 101 10.39 -3.21 12.51
N GLY A 102 10.60 -4.50 12.20
CA GLY A 102 10.97 -4.95 10.85
C GLY A 102 9.92 -4.58 9.81
N ARG A 103 8.63 -4.74 10.13
CA ARG A 103 7.53 -4.33 9.23
C ARG A 103 7.55 -2.84 8.93
N TRP A 104 7.64 -2.00 9.95
CA TRP A 104 7.64 -0.54 9.76
C TRP A 104 8.92 -0.03 9.09
N LEU A 105 10.07 -0.64 9.36
CA LEU A 105 11.30 -0.37 8.61
C LEU A 105 11.14 -0.73 7.13
N GLY A 106 10.54 -1.88 6.83
CA GLY A 106 10.25 -2.27 5.45
C GLY A 106 9.36 -1.26 4.72
N HIS A 107 8.30 -0.73 5.38
CA HIS A 107 7.50 0.35 4.83
C HIS A 107 8.30 1.63 4.61
N ALA A 108 9.17 2.01 5.54
CA ALA A 108 10.00 3.20 5.42
C ALA A 108 11.01 3.10 4.28
N VAL A 109 11.64 1.94 4.10
CA VAL A 109 12.58 1.64 3.01
C VAL A 109 11.89 1.73 1.65
N ARG A 110 10.70 1.11 1.49
CA ARG A 110 9.93 1.21 0.24
C ARG A 110 9.52 2.65 -0.04
N ARG A 111 9.02 3.38 0.95
CA ARG A 111 8.67 4.81 0.81
C ARG A 111 9.89 5.68 0.48
N ALA A 112 11.10 5.24 0.79
CA ALA A 112 12.34 5.90 0.38
C ALA A 112 12.74 5.60 -1.08
N GLY A 113 12.01 4.69 -1.77
CA GLY A 113 12.26 4.30 -3.17
C GLY A 113 13.14 3.06 -3.32
N PHE A 114 13.30 2.24 -2.27
CA PHE A 114 14.14 1.04 -2.31
C PHE A 114 13.32 -0.24 -2.22
N ASP A 115 13.76 -1.28 -2.93
CA ASP A 115 13.24 -2.63 -2.76
C ASP A 115 13.85 -3.33 -1.56
N LEU A 116 13.05 -4.21 -0.94
CA LEU A 116 13.56 -5.11 0.08
C LEU A 116 14.18 -6.34 -0.57
N ALA A 117 15.40 -6.69 -0.16
CA ALA A 117 16.10 -7.90 -0.59
C ALA A 117 16.69 -8.61 0.62
N GLN A 118 16.81 -9.94 0.55
CA GLN A 118 17.46 -10.71 1.62
C GLN A 118 18.97 -10.46 1.65
N ASP A 119 19.57 -10.34 0.45
CA ASP A 119 20.98 -10.06 0.29
C ASP A 119 21.15 -8.74 -0.48
N SER A 120 21.68 -7.73 0.20
CA SER A 120 22.01 -6.43 -0.39
C SER A 120 23.29 -5.89 0.21
N HIS A 121 24.03 -5.13 -0.60
CA HIS A 121 25.23 -4.40 -0.13
C HIS A 121 24.86 -3.28 0.86
N LEU A 122 23.61 -2.84 0.84
CA LEU A 122 23.07 -1.87 1.76
C LEU A 122 22.15 -2.59 2.76
N ARG A 123 22.53 -2.56 4.03
CA ARG A 123 21.85 -3.28 5.10
C ARG A 123 21.45 -2.33 6.22
N VAL A 124 20.26 -2.54 6.73
CA VAL A 124 19.72 -1.83 7.90
C VAL A 124 19.41 -2.82 8.99
N THR A 125 20.01 -2.64 10.16
CA THR A 125 19.78 -3.46 11.36
C THR A 125 19.15 -2.61 12.46
N SER A 126 18.23 -3.21 13.23
CA SER A 126 17.74 -2.60 14.45
C SER A 126 18.76 -2.80 15.57
N THR A 127 19.09 -1.72 16.28
CA THR A 127 19.90 -1.75 17.50
C THR A 127 19.00 -1.49 18.72
N GLY A 128 19.49 -1.75 19.92
CA GLY A 128 18.68 -1.50 21.13
C GLY A 128 18.22 -0.05 21.32
N THR A 129 18.85 0.92 20.65
CA THR A 129 18.60 2.35 20.82
C THR A 129 18.30 3.09 19.49
N GLY A 130 18.25 2.37 18.37
CA GLY A 130 18.03 2.98 17.06
C GLY A 130 18.29 2.00 15.92
N PHE A 131 18.90 2.49 14.85
CA PHE A 131 19.13 1.75 13.63
C PHE A 131 20.56 1.96 13.15
N ARG A 132 21.14 0.91 12.58
CA ARG A 132 22.48 0.94 11.97
C ARG A 132 22.34 0.69 10.48
N MET A 133 22.88 1.59 9.68
CA MET A 133 23.03 1.40 8.25
C MET A 133 24.45 0.98 7.95
N THR A 134 24.60 -0.11 7.20
CA THR A 134 25.88 -0.65 6.74
C THR A 134 25.87 -0.73 5.22
N CYS A 135 26.89 -0.18 4.58
CA CYS A 135 27.12 -0.31 3.15
C CYS A 135 28.52 -0.91 2.90
N ALA A 136 28.62 -1.79 1.94
CA ALA A 136 29.92 -2.40 1.60
C ALA A 136 30.97 -1.32 1.26
N GLY A 137 32.13 -1.39 1.91
CA GLY A 137 33.23 -0.43 1.71
C GLY A 137 33.08 0.93 2.43
N ARG A 138 32.04 1.12 3.25
CA ARG A 138 31.86 2.33 4.08
C ARG A 138 31.75 2.00 5.56
N GLN A 139 32.05 2.97 6.41
CA GLN A 139 31.84 2.81 7.85
C GLN A 139 30.34 2.78 8.17
N PRO A 140 29.93 1.91 9.12
CA PRO A 140 28.55 1.88 9.59
C PRO A 140 28.13 3.22 10.20
N VAL A 141 26.88 3.60 9.94
CA VAL A 141 26.30 4.84 10.48
C VAL A 141 25.12 4.46 11.38
N ASP A 142 25.15 4.96 12.61
CA ASP A 142 24.08 4.78 13.58
C ASP A 142 23.16 6.01 13.60
N VAL A 143 21.85 5.76 13.60
CA VAL A 143 20.80 6.79 13.67
C VAL A 143 19.76 6.41 14.72
N GLY A 144 19.22 7.41 15.41
CA GLY A 144 18.26 7.18 16.50
C GLY A 144 16.81 7.03 16.04
N THR A 145 16.47 7.42 14.82
CA THR A 145 15.08 7.45 14.34
C THR A 145 14.94 6.92 12.93
N VAL A 146 13.76 6.40 12.57
CA VAL A 146 13.43 5.99 11.21
C VAL A 146 13.49 7.16 10.23
N GLN A 147 13.12 8.37 10.67
CA GLN A 147 13.23 9.56 9.83
C GLN A 147 14.67 9.83 9.42
N ALA A 148 15.59 9.84 10.38
CA ALA A 148 17.02 10.05 10.10
C ALA A 148 17.59 8.95 9.20
N LEU A 149 17.11 7.70 9.35
CA LEU A 149 17.47 6.59 8.48
C LEU A 149 17.01 6.83 7.03
N VAL A 150 15.76 7.26 6.83
CA VAL A 150 15.22 7.55 5.49
C VAL A 150 15.97 8.72 4.83
N GLU A 151 16.31 9.76 5.58
CA GLU A 151 17.12 10.87 5.10
C GLU A 151 18.53 10.41 4.68
N LEU A 152 19.12 9.52 5.47
CA LEU A 152 20.43 8.93 5.17
C LEU A 152 20.37 8.05 3.90
N LEU A 153 19.35 7.18 3.77
CA LEU A 153 19.13 6.36 2.58
C LEU A 153 19.01 7.22 1.31
N ARG A 154 18.27 8.32 1.36
CA ARG A 154 18.10 9.23 0.20
C ARG A 154 19.35 10.02 -0.16
N ARG A 155 20.22 10.30 0.80
CA ARG A 155 21.47 11.04 0.60
C ARG A 155 22.57 10.17 0.02
N ASP A 156 22.65 8.93 0.49
CA ASP A 156 23.76 8.02 0.20
C ASP A 156 23.47 7.06 -0.96
N THR A 157 22.55 7.43 -1.86
CA THR A 157 22.32 6.70 -3.09
C THR A 157 23.45 6.97 -4.10
N PRO A 158 24.62 6.44 -3.93
CA PRO A 158 25.25 5.56 -4.90
C PRO A 158 26.12 4.50 -4.21
N CYS A 159 25.49 3.40 -3.79
CA CYS A 159 26.17 2.12 -3.71
C CYS A 159 25.73 1.28 -4.93
N ALA A 160 25.74 1.91 -6.13
CA ALA A 160 25.59 1.22 -7.41
C ALA A 160 26.98 0.75 -7.87
#